data_3c7895c1a32a321acc428ef237afcf6b
#
_entry.id   3c7895c1a32a321acc428ef237afcf6b
#
_cell.length_a   1.000
_cell.length_b   1.000
_cell.length_c   1.000
_cell.angle_alpha   90.00
_cell.angle_beta   90.00
_cell.angle_gamma   90.00
#
_symmetry.space_group_name_H-M   'P 1'
#
loop_
_entity.id
_entity.type
_entity.pdbx_description
1 polymer ?
#
loop_
_entity_poly.entity_id
_entity_poly.type
_entity_poly.pdbx_seq_one_letter_code
_entity_poly.pdbx_strand_id
1 'polypeptide(L)'
;MSKKDLRIETKCVQGGYHPGSGEPRQIPIVQSTTFKYATSEDMGKLFDLEASGYFYSRLQNPTCDTVAARICELEGGSAAMLTSSGQAANFFAIFNIASQGDHVVSSSAIYGGSYNLFAVTMKRMGIDFTFVAPNCTEEELEAAMRPNTKAVFGETIANPALCVLDIELYAKVAHRHGVPLIIDNTFATPINCRPFEWGADIVTHSTTKYMDGHGSAVGGCIVDSGKFDWRASGKFPGLCTPDDSYHGVTYVDKFGLEGAFITKATAQLMRDFGCTQSPQSAFLLGLGLESLHVRMARHCENALKVAKFLQSHPSVTWVKYPDLEGDEFHELAKKYLPNGSCGVVSFGVKGGRSAAEKFMKNMTLGAIETHVADARTCCLHPASATHRQMNDDELRAAGVSPDLIRYSCGIESAEDLIEDLAAALASID
;
A
#
# COMPACT_ATOMS: atom_id res chain seq x y z
N MET A 1 27.68 1.42 -15.43
CA MET A 1 26.73 0.56 -14.73
C MET A 1 25.39 0.63 -15.44
N SER A 2 24.76 -0.49 -15.75
CA SER A 2 23.38 -0.47 -16.23
C SER A 2 22.47 0.00 -15.08
N LYS A 3 21.40 0.75 -15.38
CA LYS A 3 20.46 1.27 -14.36
C LYS A 3 19.83 0.16 -13.51
N LYS A 4 19.77 -1.09 -13.99
CA LYS A 4 19.28 -2.26 -13.26
C LYS A 4 20.15 -2.67 -12.07
N ASP A 5 21.40 -2.23 -12.03
CA ASP A 5 22.38 -2.60 -11.01
C ASP A 5 22.49 -1.59 -9.86
N LEU A 6 21.70 -0.52 -9.87
CA LEU A 6 21.68 0.47 -8.79
C LEU A 6 21.02 -0.10 -7.53
N ARG A 7 21.64 0.19 -6.38
CA ARG A 7 21.08 -0.14 -5.07
C ARG A 7 19.85 0.72 -4.77
N ILE A 8 19.00 0.25 -3.88
CA ILE A 8 17.69 0.85 -3.60
C ILE A 8 17.81 2.31 -3.11
N GLU A 9 18.83 2.60 -2.32
CA GLU A 9 19.10 3.96 -1.82
C GLU A 9 19.38 4.94 -2.96
N THR A 10 20.15 4.47 -3.96
CA THR A 10 20.42 5.26 -5.16
C THR A 10 19.16 5.42 -6.03
N LYS A 11 18.34 4.38 -6.12
CA LYS A 11 17.05 4.45 -6.84
C LYS A 11 16.08 5.44 -6.18
N CYS A 12 16.06 5.56 -4.84
CA CYS A 12 15.28 6.59 -4.15
C CYS A 12 15.59 7.99 -4.69
N VAL A 13 16.84 8.29 -4.94
CA VAL A 13 17.32 9.64 -5.31
C VAL A 13 17.38 9.84 -6.83
N GLN A 14 17.72 8.80 -7.60
CA GLN A 14 18.04 8.90 -9.04
C GLN A 14 17.03 8.18 -9.94
N GLY A 15 16.10 7.37 -9.39
CA GLY A 15 15.15 6.59 -10.17
C GLY A 15 14.08 7.45 -10.86
N GLY A 16 13.54 6.95 -11.96
CA GLY A 16 12.39 7.52 -12.67
C GLY A 16 12.63 8.79 -13.46
N TYR A 17 13.55 9.68 -13.07
CA TYR A 17 13.84 10.95 -13.75
C TYR A 17 15.29 11.04 -14.20
N HIS A 18 15.49 11.30 -15.49
CA HIS A 18 16.81 11.35 -16.13
C HIS A 18 16.93 12.57 -17.02
N PRO A 19 17.25 13.76 -16.44
CA PRO A 19 17.36 14.99 -17.22
C PRO A 19 18.55 14.92 -18.20
N GLY A 20 18.32 15.48 -19.39
CA GLY A 20 19.36 15.70 -20.39
C GLY A 20 20.21 16.93 -20.09
N SER A 21 21.12 17.27 -21.03
CA SER A 21 21.97 18.46 -20.91
C SER A 21 21.14 19.73 -20.98
N GLY A 22 21.21 20.57 -19.94
CA GLY A 22 20.47 21.83 -19.83
C GLY A 22 19.02 21.68 -19.36
N GLU A 23 18.57 20.48 -19.06
CA GLU A 23 17.25 20.24 -18.48
C GLU A 23 17.25 20.44 -16.96
N PRO A 24 16.09 20.75 -16.35
CA PRO A 24 15.97 20.92 -14.90
C PRO A 24 16.43 19.66 -14.15
N ARG A 25 17.23 19.84 -13.11
CA ARG A 25 17.64 18.71 -12.27
C ARG A 25 16.48 18.10 -11.49
N GLN A 26 15.55 18.96 -11.04
CA GLN A 26 14.34 18.52 -10.34
C GLN A 26 13.21 18.29 -11.34
N ILE A 27 12.32 17.36 -11.08
CA ILE A 27 11.16 17.05 -11.91
C ILE A 27 10.33 18.32 -12.14
N PRO A 28 10.06 18.73 -13.38
CA PRO A 28 9.16 19.83 -13.65
C PRO A 28 7.72 19.50 -13.24
N ILE A 29 7.01 20.49 -12.67
CA ILE A 29 5.56 20.36 -12.41
C ILE A 29 4.80 20.74 -13.68
N VAL A 30 4.26 19.79 -14.40
CA VAL A 30 3.46 20.01 -15.59
C VAL A 30 2.01 20.25 -15.21
N GLN A 31 1.67 21.49 -14.89
CA GLN A 31 0.33 21.90 -14.47
C GLN A 31 -0.52 22.26 -15.71
N SER A 32 -0.86 21.26 -16.52
CA SER A 32 -1.69 21.40 -17.72
C SER A 32 -2.77 20.35 -17.76
N THR A 33 -3.97 20.70 -18.19
CA THR A 33 -5.07 19.74 -18.40
C THR A 33 -4.94 19.03 -19.73
N THR A 34 -4.45 19.71 -20.76
CA THR A 34 -4.37 19.23 -22.15
C THR A 34 -3.03 19.56 -22.78
N PHE A 35 -2.72 18.90 -23.88
CA PHE A 35 -1.47 19.06 -24.63
C PHE A 35 -1.78 19.35 -26.11
N LYS A 36 -0.96 20.19 -26.75
CA LYS A 36 -1.15 20.64 -28.13
C LYS A 36 -0.43 19.69 -29.10
N TYR A 37 -1.13 19.32 -30.15
CA TYR A 37 -0.59 18.56 -31.29
C TYR A 37 -0.61 19.39 -32.56
N ALA A 38 0.26 19.07 -33.52
CA ALA A 38 0.35 19.74 -34.81
C ALA A 38 -0.82 19.33 -35.73
N THR A 39 -1.25 18.07 -35.68
CA THR A 39 -2.33 17.52 -36.50
C THR A 39 -3.31 16.71 -35.68
N SER A 40 -4.55 16.55 -36.18
CA SER A 40 -5.55 15.65 -35.59
C SER A 40 -5.15 14.19 -35.73
N GLU A 41 -4.40 13.85 -36.79
CA GLU A 41 -3.89 12.48 -37.00
C GLU A 41 -2.88 12.08 -35.92
N ASP A 42 -1.92 12.95 -35.58
CA ASP A 42 -0.94 12.68 -34.51
C ASP A 42 -1.64 12.48 -33.16
N MET A 43 -2.66 13.28 -32.87
CA MET A 43 -3.45 13.11 -31.65
C MET A 43 -4.29 11.82 -31.70
N GLY A 44 -4.88 11.46 -32.86
CA GLY A 44 -5.66 10.24 -33.06
C GLY A 44 -4.88 8.97 -32.71
N LYS A 45 -3.60 8.88 -33.10
CA LYS A 45 -2.73 7.75 -32.79
C LYS A 45 -2.59 7.47 -31.28
N LEU A 46 -2.74 8.51 -30.41
CA LEU A 46 -2.74 8.34 -28.98
C LEU A 46 -4.03 7.69 -28.47
N PHE A 47 -5.18 8.08 -29.05
CA PHE A 47 -6.47 7.45 -28.72
C PHE A 47 -6.55 6.01 -29.21
N ASP A 48 -5.87 5.68 -30.30
CA ASP A 48 -5.77 4.31 -30.85
C ASP A 48 -4.67 3.49 -30.15
N LEU A 49 -4.01 4.06 -29.14
CA LEU A 49 -2.88 3.48 -28.41
C LEU A 49 -1.71 3.07 -29.35
N GLU A 50 -1.58 3.73 -30.50
CA GLU A 50 -0.52 3.48 -31.51
C GLU A 50 0.73 4.33 -31.27
N ALA A 51 0.61 5.41 -30.52
CA ALA A 51 1.71 6.28 -30.12
C ALA A 51 1.73 6.51 -28.61
N SER A 52 2.92 6.80 -28.08
CA SER A 52 3.08 7.26 -26.69
C SER A 52 3.05 8.79 -26.64
N GLY A 53 2.43 9.35 -25.61
CA GLY A 53 2.38 10.78 -25.41
C GLY A 53 1.27 11.20 -24.44
N TYR A 54 1.15 12.50 -24.23
CA TYR A 54 0.19 13.08 -23.30
C TYR A 54 -0.84 13.89 -24.08
N PHE A 55 -2.12 13.68 -23.81
CA PHE A 55 -3.19 14.47 -24.41
C PHE A 55 -4.15 15.05 -23.36
N TYR A 56 -4.29 14.39 -22.23
CA TYR A 56 -5.16 14.87 -21.15
C TYR A 56 -4.67 14.34 -19.79
N SER A 57 -4.45 15.24 -18.82
CA SER A 57 -3.83 14.90 -17.53
C SER A 57 -4.69 14.00 -16.62
N ARG A 58 -5.97 13.80 -16.89
CA ARG A 58 -6.77 12.79 -16.19
C ARG A 58 -6.26 11.37 -16.43
N LEU A 59 -5.76 11.09 -17.63
CA LEU A 59 -5.22 9.77 -17.97
C LEU A 59 -3.75 9.69 -17.57
N GLN A 60 -2.93 10.62 -18.07
CA GLN A 60 -1.49 10.61 -17.87
C GLN A 60 -0.94 12.04 -17.81
N ASN A 61 0.09 12.23 -16.98
CA ASN A 61 0.78 13.50 -16.83
C ASN A 61 2.29 13.27 -16.65
N PRO A 62 3.17 14.04 -17.32
CA PRO A 62 4.61 13.80 -17.26
C PRO A 62 5.19 13.76 -15.85
N THR A 63 4.72 14.63 -14.94
CA THR A 63 5.16 14.64 -13.54
C THR A 63 4.72 13.38 -12.80
N CYS A 64 3.45 12.98 -12.95
CA CYS A 64 2.90 11.79 -12.31
C CYS A 64 3.60 10.51 -12.81
N ASP A 65 3.80 10.40 -14.11
CA ASP A 65 4.41 9.21 -14.73
C ASP A 65 5.89 9.07 -14.32
N THR A 66 6.61 10.18 -14.18
CA THR A 66 7.99 10.18 -13.68
C THR A 66 8.08 9.65 -12.25
N VAL A 67 7.14 10.05 -11.38
CA VAL A 67 7.10 9.56 -9.99
C VAL A 67 6.63 8.11 -9.92
N ALA A 68 5.65 7.72 -10.75
CA ALA A 68 5.24 6.33 -10.87
C ALA A 68 6.40 5.44 -11.32
N ALA A 69 7.20 5.88 -12.31
CA ALA A 69 8.39 5.17 -12.77
C ALA A 69 9.43 4.99 -11.65
N ARG A 70 9.63 5.98 -10.77
CA ARG A 70 10.50 5.85 -9.59
C ARG A 70 10.01 4.77 -8.64
N ILE A 71 8.72 4.75 -8.31
CA ILE A 71 8.13 3.72 -7.44
C ILE A 71 8.25 2.35 -8.11
N CYS A 72 8.03 2.26 -9.42
CA CYS A 72 8.21 1.04 -10.19
C CYS A 72 9.65 0.50 -10.09
N GLU A 73 10.66 1.36 -10.23
CA GLU A 73 12.08 0.97 -10.06
C GLU A 73 12.40 0.53 -8.64
N LEU A 74 11.78 1.14 -7.62
CA LEU A 74 11.97 0.77 -6.21
C LEU A 74 11.39 -0.62 -5.92
N GLU A 75 10.17 -0.90 -6.36
CA GLU A 75 9.55 -2.21 -6.21
C GLU A 75 10.17 -3.29 -7.12
N GLY A 76 10.82 -2.89 -8.21
CA GLY A 76 11.36 -3.80 -9.22
C GLY A 76 10.28 -4.34 -10.17
N GLY A 77 9.24 -3.54 -10.41
CA GLY A 77 8.18 -3.82 -11.36
C GLY A 77 8.53 -3.49 -12.81
N SER A 78 7.58 -3.75 -13.71
CA SER A 78 7.66 -3.45 -15.14
C SER A 78 6.92 -2.18 -15.54
N ALA A 79 5.79 -1.91 -14.88
CA ALA A 79 4.93 -0.74 -15.13
C ALA A 79 4.26 -0.27 -13.82
N ALA A 80 3.95 1.02 -13.75
CA ALA A 80 3.25 1.59 -12.60
C ALA A 80 2.36 2.77 -13.01
N MET A 81 1.37 3.08 -12.16
CA MET A 81 0.54 4.27 -12.27
C MET A 81 0.24 4.87 -10.90
N LEU A 82 0.17 6.20 -10.81
CA LEU A 82 -0.33 6.89 -9.62
C LEU A 82 -1.86 6.95 -9.63
N THR A 83 -2.44 6.96 -8.44
CA THR A 83 -3.87 7.15 -8.20
C THR A 83 -4.10 8.23 -7.14
N SER A 84 -5.33 8.74 -7.03
CA SER A 84 -5.68 9.81 -6.07
C SER A 84 -5.60 9.38 -4.60
N SER A 85 -5.54 8.07 -4.32
CA SER A 85 -5.46 7.51 -2.96
C SER A 85 -5.08 6.03 -2.99
N GLY A 86 -4.62 5.48 -1.87
CA GLY A 86 -4.42 4.04 -1.72
C GLY A 86 -5.71 3.23 -1.91
N GLN A 87 -6.86 3.77 -1.51
CA GLN A 87 -8.15 3.13 -1.76
C GLN A 87 -8.49 3.03 -3.26
N ALA A 88 -8.16 4.07 -4.02
CA ALA A 88 -8.31 4.02 -5.47
C ALA A 88 -7.33 2.99 -6.10
N ALA A 89 -6.13 2.86 -5.56
CA ALA A 89 -5.16 1.85 -5.99
C ALA A 89 -5.70 0.43 -5.75
N ASN A 90 -6.18 0.12 -4.54
CA ASN A 90 -6.74 -1.18 -4.19
C ASN A 90 -8.02 -1.48 -5.02
N PHE A 91 -8.89 -0.48 -5.19
CA PHE A 91 -10.07 -0.62 -6.04
C PHE A 91 -9.70 -0.93 -7.49
N PHE A 92 -8.79 -0.16 -8.10
CA PHE A 92 -8.39 -0.36 -9.48
C PHE A 92 -7.66 -1.69 -9.68
N ALA A 93 -6.78 -2.08 -8.74
CA ALA A 93 -6.04 -3.33 -8.86
C ALA A 93 -6.98 -4.54 -8.96
N ILE A 94 -8.09 -4.54 -8.22
CA ILE A 94 -9.07 -5.62 -8.27
C ILE A 94 -10.06 -5.43 -9.42
N PHE A 95 -10.65 -4.22 -9.57
CA PHE A 95 -11.69 -3.97 -10.56
C PHE A 95 -11.19 -4.04 -12.01
N ASN A 96 -9.88 -3.93 -12.22
CA ASN A 96 -9.24 -4.12 -13.52
C ASN A 96 -9.37 -5.56 -14.06
N ILE A 97 -9.52 -6.55 -13.17
CA ILE A 97 -9.52 -7.98 -13.50
C ILE A 97 -10.71 -8.76 -12.97
N ALA A 98 -11.55 -8.13 -12.15
CA ALA A 98 -12.76 -8.72 -11.58
C ALA A 98 -13.97 -7.86 -11.90
N SER A 99 -15.12 -8.50 -12.12
CA SER A 99 -16.40 -7.88 -12.45
C SER A 99 -17.55 -8.56 -11.71
N GLN A 100 -18.79 -8.15 -12.01
CA GLN A 100 -19.97 -8.78 -11.42
C GLN A 100 -19.98 -10.31 -11.62
N GLY A 101 -20.17 -11.04 -10.54
CA GLY A 101 -20.17 -12.51 -10.50
C GLY A 101 -18.80 -13.12 -10.19
N ASP A 102 -17.74 -12.30 -10.09
CA ASP A 102 -16.41 -12.75 -9.72
C ASP A 102 -16.18 -12.78 -8.21
N HIS A 103 -15.11 -13.43 -7.80
CA HIS A 103 -14.75 -13.64 -6.41
C HIS A 103 -13.27 -13.29 -6.16
N VAL A 104 -12.96 -12.81 -4.95
CA VAL A 104 -11.61 -12.52 -4.47
C VAL A 104 -11.43 -13.11 -3.08
N VAL A 105 -10.27 -13.72 -2.81
CA VAL A 105 -9.88 -14.14 -1.46
C VAL A 105 -8.98 -13.06 -0.87
N SER A 106 -9.22 -12.67 0.38
CA SER A 106 -8.41 -11.67 1.08
C SER A 106 -8.04 -12.13 2.47
N SER A 107 -6.85 -11.76 2.96
CA SER A 107 -6.61 -11.79 4.39
C SER A 107 -7.64 -10.92 5.11
N SER A 108 -8.08 -11.35 6.30
CA SER A 108 -8.96 -10.54 7.17
C SER A 108 -8.20 -9.44 7.90
N ALA A 109 -6.89 -9.64 8.10
CA ALA A 109 -6.00 -8.64 8.68
C ALA A 109 -5.52 -7.69 7.58
N ILE A 110 -6.33 -6.69 7.28
CA ILE A 110 -6.05 -5.59 6.34
C ILE A 110 -6.58 -4.28 6.93
N TYR A 111 -6.18 -3.17 6.34
CA TYR A 111 -6.70 -1.85 6.72
C TYR A 111 -8.23 -1.81 6.71
N GLY A 112 -8.84 -1.27 7.77
CA GLY A 112 -10.29 -1.26 7.92
C GLY A 112 -11.06 -0.59 6.77
N GLY A 113 -10.45 0.40 6.10
CA GLY A 113 -11.01 1.01 4.89
C GLY A 113 -11.02 0.04 3.72
N SER A 114 -9.96 -0.76 3.53
CA SER A 114 -9.89 -1.79 2.49
C SER A 114 -10.87 -2.92 2.79
N TYR A 115 -10.99 -3.34 4.05
CA TYR A 115 -11.99 -4.33 4.45
C TYR A 115 -13.41 -3.86 4.10
N ASN A 116 -13.77 -2.62 4.44
CA ASN A 116 -15.09 -2.06 4.11
C ASN A 116 -15.29 -1.90 2.59
N LEU A 117 -14.25 -1.49 1.85
CA LEU A 117 -14.28 -1.42 0.40
C LEU A 117 -14.68 -2.78 -0.19
N PHE A 118 -14.06 -3.86 0.27
CA PHE A 118 -14.25 -5.21 -0.23
C PHE A 118 -15.57 -5.82 0.25
N ALA A 119 -15.80 -5.83 1.57
CA ALA A 119 -16.96 -6.51 2.17
C ALA A 119 -18.28 -5.83 1.88
N VAL A 120 -18.29 -4.52 1.61
CA VAL A 120 -19.53 -3.74 1.45
C VAL A 120 -19.62 -3.10 0.07
N THR A 121 -18.65 -2.29 -0.32
CA THR A 121 -18.78 -1.46 -1.53
C THR A 121 -18.66 -2.30 -2.80
N MET A 122 -17.62 -3.11 -2.93
CA MET A 122 -17.43 -3.96 -4.11
C MET A 122 -18.43 -5.12 -4.17
N LYS A 123 -18.91 -5.58 -3.01
CA LYS A 123 -20.03 -6.53 -2.97
C LYS A 123 -21.29 -5.97 -3.62
N ARG A 124 -21.58 -4.66 -3.47
CA ARG A 124 -22.69 -3.99 -4.18
C ARG A 124 -22.48 -3.92 -5.69
N MET A 125 -21.23 -4.02 -6.14
CA MET A 125 -20.87 -4.12 -7.55
C MET A 125 -20.90 -5.56 -8.07
N GLY A 126 -21.29 -6.52 -7.21
CA GLY A 126 -21.43 -7.93 -7.55
C GLY A 126 -20.14 -8.73 -7.47
N ILE A 127 -19.08 -8.21 -6.84
CA ILE A 127 -17.83 -8.92 -6.59
C ILE A 127 -17.86 -9.48 -5.16
N ASP A 128 -17.80 -10.80 -5.01
CA ASP A 128 -17.80 -11.46 -3.72
C ASP A 128 -16.38 -11.57 -3.13
N PHE A 129 -16.32 -11.54 -1.79
CA PHE A 129 -15.06 -11.71 -1.06
C PHE A 129 -15.17 -12.81 0.00
N THR A 130 -14.14 -13.64 0.10
CA THR A 130 -13.91 -14.53 1.24
C THR A 130 -12.69 -14.05 2.01
N PHE A 131 -12.86 -13.85 3.32
CA PHE A 131 -11.77 -13.43 4.21
C PHE A 131 -11.23 -14.65 4.97
N VAL A 132 -9.91 -14.80 4.99
CA VAL A 132 -9.19 -15.84 5.73
C VAL A 132 -8.37 -15.21 6.86
N ALA A 133 -8.11 -15.99 7.92
CA ALA A 133 -7.28 -15.52 9.03
C ALA A 133 -5.85 -15.20 8.56
N PRO A 134 -5.14 -14.21 9.17
CA PRO A 134 -3.79 -13.85 8.75
C PRO A 134 -2.77 -14.97 8.90
N ASN A 135 -3.00 -15.89 9.84
CA ASN A 135 -2.20 -17.08 10.10
C ASN A 135 -2.86 -18.37 9.59
N CYS A 136 -3.72 -18.27 8.56
CA CYS A 136 -4.39 -19.43 7.97
C CYS A 136 -3.37 -20.44 7.42
N THR A 137 -3.75 -21.72 7.47
CA THR A 137 -2.99 -22.78 6.84
C THR A 137 -3.17 -22.78 5.32
N GLU A 138 -2.33 -23.55 4.61
CA GLU A 138 -2.47 -23.74 3.17
C GLU A 138 -3.84 -24.34 2.82
N GLU A 139 -4.31 -25.31 3.59
CA GLU A 139 -5.61 -25.98 3.41
C GLU A 139 -6.78 -25.02 3.60
N GLU A 140 -6.70 -24.12 4.57
CA GLU A 140 -7.74 -23.09 4.80
C GLU A 140 -7.77 -22.07 3.68
N LEU A 141 -6.62 -21.63 3.16
CA LEU A 141 -6.53 -20.75 2.02
C LEU A 141 -7.03 -21.42 0.75
N GLU A 142 -6.67 -22.70 0.50
CA GLU A 142 -7.22 -23.50 -0.61
C GLU A 142 -8.73 -23.62 -0.53
N ALA A 143 -9.28 -23.89 0.66
CA ALA A 143 -10.72 -24.05 0.85
C ALA A 143 -11.51 -22.74 0.58
N ALA A 144 -10.86 -21.58 0.66
CA ALA A 144 -11.47 -20.30 0.33
C ALA A 144 -11.54 -20.03 -1.18
N MET A 145 -10.76 -20.75 -1.99
CA MET A 145 -10.73 -20.55 -3.44
C MET A 145 -11.97 -21.11 -4.13
N ARG A 146 -12.45 -20.41 -5.16
CA ARG A 146 -13.63 -20.80 -5.96
C ARG A 146 -13.27 -20.81 -7.46
N PRO A 147 -14.04 -21.50 -8.30
CA PRO A 147 -13.80 -21.47 -9.77
C PRO A 147 -13.78 -20.06 -10.37
N ASN A 148 -14.58 -19.14 -9.85
CA ASN A 148 -14.68 -17.74 -10.26
C ASN A 148 -13.75 -16.79 -9.47
N THR A 149 -12.82 -17.31 -8.68
CA THR A 149 -11.80 -16.46 -8.02
C THR A 149 -10.90 -15.82 -9.08
N LYS A 150 -10.66 -14.51 -8.94
CA LYS A 150 -9.84 -13.69 -9.85
C LYS A 150 -8.56 -13.16 -9.23
N ALA A 151 -8.48 -13.06 -7.91
CA ALA A 151 -7.28 -12.61 -7.22
C ALA A 151 -7.24 -13.12 -5.78
N VAL A 152 -6.04 -13.11 -5.21
CA VAL A 152 -5.81 -13.19 -3.77
C VAL A 152 -5.21 -11.85 -3.33
N PHE A 153 -5.66 -11.29 -2.19
CA PHE A 153 -5.24 -10.00 -1.68
C PHE A 153 -4.73 -10.09 -0.24
N GLY A 154 -3.69 -9.33 0.09
CA GLY A 154 -3.21 -9.17 1.46
C GLY A 154 -2.39 -7.89 1.63
N GLU A 155 -2.05 -7.57 2.89
CA GLU A 155 -1.10 -6.51 3.23
C GLU A 155 0.19 -7.13 3.73
N THR A 156 1.35 -6.62 3.32
CA THR A 156 2.66 -7.10 3.83
C THR A 156 2.68 -7.04 5.37
N ILE A 157 2.23 -5.93 5.93
CA ILE A 157 2.05 -5.70 7.37
C ILE A 157 0.69 -5.04 7.59
N ALA A 158 -0.17 -5.71 8.32
CA ALA A 158 -1.56 -5.26 8.55
C ALA A 158 -1.66 -4.08 9.52
N ASN A 159 -2.57 -3.14 9.26
CA ASN A 159 -2.87 -2.01 10.13
C ASN A 159 -4.26 -2.15 10.79
N PRO A 160 -4.40 -2.12 12.12
CA PRO A 160 -3.39 -1.91 13.16
C PRO A 160 -2.84 -3.21 13.79
N ALA A 161 -3.24 -4.37 13.27
CA ALA A 161 -2.96 -5.66 13.90
C ALA A 161 -1.47 -6.06 13.84
N LEU A 162 -0.69 -5.46 12.94
CA LEU A 162 0.73 -5.72 12.69
C LEU A 162 1.06 -7.19 12.36
N CYS A 163 0.06 -7.93 11.85
CA CYS A 163 0.29 -9.26 11.30
C CYS A 163 1.14 -9.18 10.05
N VAL A 164 2.16 -10.02 9.92
CA VAL A 164 2.97 -10.16 8.71
C VAL A 164 2.41 -11.30 7.87
N LEU A 165 2.15 -11.03 6.60
CA LEU A 165 1.61 -12.03 5.68
C LEU A 165 2.70 -13.01 5.25
N ASP A 166 2.37 -14.32 5.19
CA ASP A 166 3.22 -15.29 4.50
C ASP A 166 3.02 -15.18 2.99
N ILE A 167 3.81 -14.29 2.37
CA ILE A 167 3.66 -13.93 0.95
C ILE A 167 3.84 -15.14 0.04
N GLU A 168 4.83 -16.01 0.31
CA GLU A 168 5.07 -17.20 -0.51
C GLU A 168 3.93 -18.21 -0.43
N LEU A 169 3.33 -18.39 0.75
CA LEU A 169 2.16 -19.26 0.91
C LEU A 169 0.98 -18.75 0.07
N TYR A 170 0.69 -17.45 0.17
CA TYR A 170 -0.40 -16.83 -0.59
C TYR A 170 -0.14 -16.87 -2.10
N ALA A 171 1.10 -16.58 -2.54
CA ALA A 171 1.49 -16.66 -3.95
C ALA A 171 1.36 -18.10 -4.49
N LYS A 172 1.84 -19.09 -3.73
CA LYS A 172 1.75 -20.51 -4.11
C LYS A 172 0.31 -20.95 -4.37
N VAL A 173 -0.61 -20.59 -3.47
CA VAL A 173 -2.03 -20.95 -3.61
C VAL A 173 -2.66 -20.15 -4.75
N ALA A 174 -2.45 -18.86 -4.83
CA ALA A 174 -2.98 -18.02 -5.91
C ALA A 174 -2.57 -18.55 -7.30
N HIS A 175 -1.28 -18.81 -7.50
CA HIS A 175 -0.75 -19.29 -8.77
C HIS A 175 -1.25 -20.70 -9.13
N ARG A 176 -1.43 -21.59 -8.16
CA ARG A 176 -2.04 -22.92 -8.38
C ARG A 176 -3.45 -22.80 -8.98
N HIS A 177 -4.19 -21.79 -8.58
CA HIS A 177 -5.51 -21.49 -9.10
C HIS A 177 -5.49 -20.56 -10.34
N GLY A 178 -4.30 -20.21 -10.86
CA GLY A 178 -4.13 -19.36 -12.04
C GLY A 178 -4.67 -17.95 -11.85
N VAL A 179 -4.50 -17.37 -10.64
CA VAL A 179 -4.87 -16.00 -10.30
C VAL A 179 -3.70 -15.25 -9.69
N PRO A 180 -3.62 -13.90 -9.85
CA PRO A 180 -2.53 -13.12 -9.28
C PRO A 180 -2.68 -12.93 -7.76
N LEU A 181 -1.53 -12.74 -7.10
CA LEU A 181 -1.43 -12.22 -5.75
C LEU A 181 -1.24 -10.70 -5.78
N ILE A 182 -2.14 -9.96 -5.15
CA ILE A 182 -2.09 -8.50 -4.98
C ILE A 182 -1.69 -8.20 -3.54
N ILE A 183 -0.62 -7.42 -3.35
CA ILE A 183 -0.12 -7.04 -2.02
C ILE A 183 -0.16 -5.52 -1.85
N ASP A 184 -0.85 -5.06 -0.81
CA ASP A 184 -0.68 -3.69 -0.32
C ASP A 184 0.59 -3.63 0.53
N ASN A 185 1.63 -2.95 0.01
CA ASN A 185 2.96 -2.85 0.62
C ASN A 185 3.19 -1.51 1.32
N THR A 186 2.11 -0.84 1.74
CA THR A 186 2.15 0.52 2.30
C THR A 186 3.04 0.64 3.53
N PHE A 187 2.97 -0.32 4.49
CA PHE A 187 3.71 -0.21 5.75
C PHE A 187 5.17 -0.65 5.64
N ALA A 188 5.45 -1.68 4.87
CA ALA A 188 6.83 -2.12 4.67
C ALA A 188 7.59 -1.17 3.74
N THR A 189 6.95 -0.61 2.73
CA THR A 189 7.57 0.10 1.61
C THR A 189 8.56 -0.79 0.85
N PRO A 190 9.01 -0.43 -0.35
CA PRO A 190 10.03 -1.22 -1.05
C PRO A 190 11.40 -1.24 -0.35
N ILE A 191 11.59 -0.43 0.71
CA ILE A 191 12.83 -0.41 1.50
C ILE A 191 12.93 -1.64 2.40
N ASN A 192 11.82 -2.03 3.03
CA ASN A 192 11.81 -3.15 3.99
C ASN A 192 11.34 -4.46 3.35
N CYS A 193 10.46 -4.40 2.34
CA CYS A 193 9.99 -5.56 1.60
C CYS A 193 9.74 -5.22 0.13
N ARG A 194 10.13 -6.12 -0.75
CA ARG A 194 9.78 -6.10 -2.18
C ARG A 194 8.97 -7.36 -2.51
N PRO A 195 7.64 -7.30 -2.45
CA PRO A 195 6.78 -8.48 -2.55
C PRO A 195 6.95 -9.29 -3.85
N PHE A 196 7.42 -8.66 -4.94
CA PHE A 196 7.73 -9.35 -6.21
C PHE A 196 8.86 -10.37 -6.08
N GLU A 197 9.75 -10.24 -5.12
CA GLU A 197 10.81 -11.20 -4.83
C GLU A 197 10.28 -12.48 -4.17
N TRP A 198 9.06 -12.40 -3.62
CA TRP A 198 8.37 -13.46 -2.89
C TRP A 198 7.13 -14.01 -3.61
N GLY A 199 6.93 -13.63 -4.86
CA GLY A 199 5.88 -14.19 -5.71
C GLY A 199 4.61 -13.34 -5.84
N ALA A 200 4.56 -12.13 -5.32
CA ALA A 200 3.47 -11.20 -5.64
C ALA A 200 3.50 -10.79 -7.12
N ASP A 201 2.34 -10.50 -7.68
CA ASP A 201 2.19 -10.12 -9.08
C ASP A 201 1.87 -8.63 -9.23
N ILE A 202 1.03 -8.11 -8.36
CA ILE A 202 0.65 -6.69 -8.31
C ILE A 202 0.93 -6.17 -6.91
N VAL A 203 1.51 -4.97 -6.82
CA VAL A 203 1.72 -4.26 -5.57
C VAL A 203 0.93 -2.95 -5.59
N THR A 204 0.25 -2.66 -4.48
CA THR A 204 -0.43 -1.38 -4.26
C THR A 204 0.20 -0.62 -3.09
N HIS A 205 0.04 0.69 -3.10
CA HIS A 205 0.48 1.57 -2.02
C HIS A 205 -0.52 2.68 -1.75
N SER A 206 -0.74 2.99 -0.49
CA SER A 206 -1.13 4.34 -0.09
C SER A 206 0.13 5.20 0.00
N THR A 207 0.43 5.95 -1.05
CA THR A 207 1.62 6.83 -1.07
C THR A 207 1.50 7.99 -0.07
N THR A 208 0.30 8.21 0.47
CA THR A 208 -0.02 9.12 1.58
C THR A 208 0.84 8.89 2.83
N LYS A 209 1.35 7.65 3.01
CA LYS A 209 2.03 7.18 4.21
C LYS A 209 3.54 7.42 4.13
N TYR A 210 4.38 6.45 4.46
CA TYR A 210 5.85 6.59 4.45
C TYR A 210 6.43 7.15 3.15
N MET A 211 5.83 6.88 1.99
CA MET A 211 6.38 7.37 0.72
C MET A 211 6.37 8.90 0.63
N ASP A 212 5.25 9.55 0.97
CA ASP A 212 5.19 11.01 1.18
C ASP A 212 5.93 11.37 2.48
N GLY A 213 5.57 10.74 3.59
CA GLY A 213 6.21 10.80 4.90
C GLY A 213 6.09 12.14 5.63
N HIS A 214 5.31 13.08 5.11
CA HIS A 214 5.18 14.44 5.63
C HIS A 214 3.72 14.86 5.87
N GLY A 215 2.76 13.97 5.60
CA GLY A 215 1.33 14.28 5.67
C GLY A 215 0.91 15.37 4.69
N SER A 216 1.63 15.54 3.59
CA SER A 216 1.46 16.67 2.66
C SER A 216 0.61 16.34 1.44
N ALA A 217 0.57 15.07 1.02
CA ALA A 217 -0.13 14.64 -0.18
C ALA A 217 -0.86 13.30 0.01
N VAL A 218 -2.16 13.30 -0.28
CA VAL A 218 -2.93 12.04 -0.41
C VAL A 218 -2.66 11.45 -1.79
N GLY A 219 -2.38 10.16 -1.85
CA GLY A 219 -2.15 9.47 -3.12
C GLY A 219 -2.07 7.96 -2.98
N GLY A 220 -1.98 7.29 -4.12
CA GLY A 220 -1.78 5.85 -4.23
C GLY A 220 -0.93 5.50 -5.44
N CYS A 221 -0.50 4.27 -5.49
CA CYS A 221 0.25 3.73 -6.63
C CYS A 221 -0.11 2.26 -6.83
N ILE A 222 -0.13 1.83 -8.08
CA ILE A 222 -0.19 0.43 -8.48
C ILE A 222 1.07 0.13 -9.27
N VAL A 223 1.72 -0.99 -8.95
CA VAL A 223 2.89 -1.51 -9.66
C VAL A 223 2.60 -2.93 -10.13
N ASP A 224 2.89 -3.20 -11.39
CA ASP A 224 2.79 -4.53 -12.00
C ASP A 224 4.20 -5.16 -12.09
N SER A 225 4.32 -6.41 -11.69
CA SER A 225 5.56 -7.18 -11.88
C SER A 225 5.88 -7.44 -13.36
N GLY A 226 4.86 -7.50 -14.22
CA GLY A 226 4.95 -7.91 -15.61
C GLY A 226 5.23 -9.40 -15.83
N LYS A 227 5.08 -10.22 -14.79
CA LYS A 227 5.44 -11.65 -14.83
C LYS A 227 4.24 -12.58 -14.86
N PHE A 228 3.06 -12.11 -14.44
CA PHE A 228 1.86 -12.96 -14.40
C PHE A 228 1.36 -13.26 -15.82
N ASP A 229 1.16 -14.54 -16.13
CA ASP A 229 0.59 -14.96 -17.42
C ASP A 229 -0.94 -14.87 -17.40
N TRP A 230 -1.45 -13.74 -17.88
CA TRP A 230 -2.88 -13.45 -17.97
C TRP A 230 -3.68 -14.42 -18.85
N ARG A 231 -2.99 -15.13 -19.78
CA ARG A 231 -3.62 -16.08 -20.70
C ARG A 231 -3.78 -17.48 -20.14
N ALA A 232 -2.83 -17.92 -19.30
CA ALA A 232 -2.69 -19.32 -18.92
C ALA A 232 -3.95 -19.95 -18.30
N SER A 233 -4.68 -19.19 -17.48
CA SER A 233 -5.88 -19.69 -16.80
C SER A 233 -7.20 -19.47 -17.56
N GLY A 234 -7.20 -18.64 -18.60
CA GLY A 234 -8.44 -18.23 -19.29
C GLY A 234 -9.39 -17.36 -18.46
N LYS A 235 -8.99 -16.95 -17.27
CA LYS A 235 -9.84 -16.20 -16.32
C LYS A 235 -9.93 -14.70 -16.59
N PHE A 236 -9.09 -14.15 -17.48
CA PHE A 236 -8.92 -12.70 -17.66
C PHE A 236 -9.25 -12.25 -19.09
N PRO A 237 -10.51 -12.46 -19.57
CA PRO A 237 -10.87 -12.07 -20.92
C PRO A 237 -10.68 -10.58 -21.18
N GLY A 238 -10.94 -9.69 -20.17
CA GLY A 238 -10.77 -8.25 -20.33
C GLY A 238 -9.32 -7.78 -20.65
N LEU A 239 -8.31 -8.65 -20.51
CA LEU A 239 -6.93 -8.39 -20.91
C LEU A 239 -6.56 -9.18 -22.20
N CYS A 240 -7.21 -10.31 -22.44
CA CYS A 240 -6.81 -11.33 -23.41
C CYS A 240 -7.75 -11.46 -24.63
N THR A 241 -8.84 -10.71 -24.67
CA THR A 241 -9.76 -10.65 -25.82
C THR A 241 -9.95 -9.22 -26.30
N PRO A 242 -10.46 -9.02 -27.55
CA PRO A 242 -10.71 -7.68 -28.08
C PRO A 242 -11.59 -6.84 -27.15
N ASP A 243 -11.20 -5.60 -26.90
CA ASP A 243 -11.88 -4.65 -26.02
C ASP A 243 -12.75 -3.69 -26.86
N ASP A 244 -14.05 -3.66 -26.60
CA ASP A 244 -15.00 -2.80 -27.30
C ASP A 244 -14.77 -1.31 -27.07
N SER A 245 -14.16 -0.92 -25.92
CA SER A 245 -13.89 0.50 -25.60
C SER A 245 -12.66 1.05 -26.32
N TYR A 246 -11.84 0.18 -26.94
CA TYR A 246 -10.63 0.53 -27.69
C TYR A 246 -10.55 -0.18 -29.05
N HIS A 247 -11.63 -0.14 -29.82
CA HIS A 247 -11.67 -0.64 -31.21
C HIS A 247 -11.16 -2.06 -31.40
N GLY A 248 -11.39 -2.94 -30.41
CA GLY A 248 -10.95 -4.33 -30.48
C GLY A 248 -9.48 -4.58 -30.11
N VAL A 249 -8.84 -3.67 -29.40
CA VAL A 249 -7.48 -3.91 -28.87
C VAL A 249 -7.51 -5.06 -27.88
N THR A 250 -6.59 -6.01 -28.04
CA THR A 250 -6.27 -7.02 -27.03
C THR A 250 -5.02 -6.56 -26.29
N TYR A 251 -5.16 -6.22 -25.00
CA TYR A 251 -4.08 -5.57 -24.25
C TYR A 251 -2.81 -6.40 -24.16
N VAL A 252 -2.94 -7.70 -23.88
CA VAL A 252 -1.76 -8.59 -23.78
C VAL A 252 -1.07 -8.80 -25.11
N ASP A 253 -1.81 -8.76 -26.24
CA ASP A 253 -1.20 -8.88 -27.59
C ASP A 253 -0.43 -7.62 -27.96
N LYS A 254 -0.96 -6.44 -27.59
CA LYS A 254 -0.38 -5.15 -28.00
C LYS A 254 0.74 -4.69 -27.05
N PHE A 255 0.63 -4.96 -25.73
CA PHE A 255 1.52 -4.39 -24.72
C PHE A 255 2.33 -5.44 -23.96
N GLY A 256 2.21 -6.72 -24.30
CA GLY A 256 2.88 -7.82 -23.58
C GLY A 256 2.33 -8.01 -22.17
N LEU A 257 2.93 -8.94 -21.44
CA LEU A 257 2.59 -9.14 -20.02
C LEU A 257 3.02 -7.93 -19.18
N GLU A 258 4.12 -7.30 -19.57
CA GLU A 258 4.77 -6.20 -18.85
C GLU A 258 3.96 -4.90 -18.83
N GLY A 259 3.08 -4.69 -19.81
CA GLY A 259 2.35 -3.43 -19.96
C GLY A 259 0.83 -3.55 -19.92
N ALA A 260 0.28 -4.73 -20.16
CA ALA A 260 -1.16 -4.93 -20.39
C ALA A 260 -2.02 -4.45 -19.20
N PHE A 261 -1.64 -4.83 -17.97
CA PHE A 261 -2.43 -4.55 -16.77
C PHE A 261 -2.52 -3.05 -16.48
N ILE A 262 -1.38 -2.34 -16.46
CA ILE A 262 -1.33 -0.89 -16.19
C ILE A 262 -1.92 -0.10 -17.34
N THR A 263 -1.69 -0.50 -18.61
CA THR A 263 -2.29 0.18 -19.76
C THR A 263 -3.81 0.10 -19.71
N LYS A 264 -4.39 -1.09 -19.43
CA LYS A 264 -5.85 -1.24 -19.30
C LYS A 264 -6.39 -0.39 -18.13
N ALA A 265 -5.74 -0.44 -16.96
CA ALA A 265 -6.16 0.35 -15.81
C ALA A 265 -6.15 1.86 -16.12
N THR A 266 -5.15 2.35 -16.86
CA THR A 266 -5.05 3.75 -17.29
C THR A 266 -6.09 4.09 -18.36
N ALA A 267 -6.18 3.27 -19.40
CA ALA A 267 -7.01 3.52 -20.57
C ALA A 267 -8.52 3.43 -20.25
N GLN A 268 -8.91 2.56 -19.32
CA GLN A 268 -10.31 2.39 -18.92
C GLN A 268 -10.61 3.01 -17.56
N LEU A 269 -10.02 2.48 -16.48
CA LEU A 269 -10.43 2.87 -15.13
C LEU A 269 -10.06 4.31 -14.80
N MET A 270 -8.83 4.74 -15.10
CA MET A 270 -8.42 6.12 -14.89
C MET A 270 -9.21 7.08 -15.78
N ARG A 271 -9.43 6.73 -17.05
CA ARG A 271 -10.24 7.51 -17.98
C ARG A 271 -11.66 7.73 -17.45
N ASP A 272 -12.31 6.66 -16.97
CA ASP A 272 -13.75 6.64 -16.68
C ASP A 272 -14.05 7.09 -15.24
N PHE A 273 -13.26 6.69 -14.25
CA PHE A 273 -13.44 7.06 -12.83
C PHE A 273 -12.68 8.32 -12.42
N GLY A 274 -11.61 8.67 -13.12
CA GLY A 274 -10.90 9.91 -12.90
C GLY A 274 -10.17 10.02 -11.57
N CYS A 275 -9.75 8.90 -10.99
CA CYS A 275 -9.00 8.87 -9.72
C CYS A 275 -7.53 9.30 -9.90
N THR A 276 -7.32 10.41 -10.60
CA THR A 276 -5.99 10.93 -10.93
C THR A 276 -5.35 11.68 -9.78
N GLN A 277 -4.03 11.61 -9.68
CA GLN A 277 -3.25 12.43 -8.76
C GLN A 277 -2.86 13.75 -9.41
N SER A 278 -2.83 14.85 -8.64
CA SER A 278 -2.38 16.13 -9.17
C SER A 278 -0.86 16.14 -9.39
N PRO A 279 -0.35 16.83 -10.42
CA PRO A 279 1.10 16.96 -10.64
C PRO A 279 1.84 17.57 -9.45
N GLN A 280 1.21 18.50 -8.73
CA GLN A 280 1.80 19.11 -7.54
C GLN A 280 1.92 18.10 -6.40
N SER A 281 0.89 17.27 -6.15
CA SER A 281 0.97 16.19 -5.15
C SER A 281 2.00 15.14 -5.54
N ALA A 282 2.08 14.80 -6.83
CA ALA A 282 3.12 13.88 -7.34
C ALA A 282 4.53 14.44 -7.14
N PHE A 283 4.73 15.76 -7.34
CA PHE A 283 6.00 16.41 -7.06
C PHE A 283 6.40 16.30 -5.58
N LEU A 284 5.47 16.58 -4.64
CA LEU A 284 5.71 16.45 -3.21
C LEU A 284 6.04 14.99 -2.83
N LEU A 285 5.31 14.04 -3.37
CA LEU A 285 5.62 12.61 -3.23
C LEU A 285 7.03 12.28 -3.74
N GLY A 286 7.43 12.85 -4.89
CA GLY A 286 8.76 12.70 -5.45
C GLY A 286 9.86 13.15 -4.48
N LEU A 287 9.66 14.27 -3.76
CA LEU A 287 10.57 14.74 -2.71
C LEU A 287 10.60 13.78 -1.51
N GLY A 288 9.44 13.27 -1.09
CA GLY A 288 9.34 12.28 -0.02
C GLY A 288 10.12 10.99 -0.34
N LEU A 289 10.04 10.51 -1.57
CA LEU A 289 10.74 9.31 -2.01
C LEU A 289 12.27 9.43 -1.93
N GLU A 290 12.83 10.62 -2.15
CA GLU A 290 14.28 10.84 -2.12
C GLU A 290 14.89 10.51 -0.75
N SER A 291 14.16 10.73 0.34
CA SER A 291 14.60 10.44 1.72
C SER A 291 13.99 9.15 2.30
N LEU A 292 13.21 8.39 1.54
CA LEU A 292 12.46 7.24 2.05
C LEU A 292 13.36 6.23 2.77
N HIS A 293 14.50 5.88 2.18
CA HIS A 293 15.42 4.87 2.75
C HIS A 293 16.00 5.28 4.11
N VAL A 294 16.36 6.56 4.30
CA VAL A 294 16.88 7.04 5.59
C VAL A 294 15.78 7.22 6.63
N ARG A 295 14.55 7.60 6.20
CA ARG A 295 13.41 7.72 7.10
C ARG A 295 12.94 6.36 7.59
N MET A 296 12.82 5.36 6.69
CA MET A 296 12.41 4.01 7.09
C MET A 296 13.35 3.39 8.12
N ALA A 297 14.67 3.52 7.94
CA ALA A 297 15.64 3.05 8.92
C ALA A 297 15.40 3.68 10.31
N ARG A 298 15.18 5.01 10.37
CA ARG A 298 14.91 5.73 11.62
C ARG A 298 13.56 5.38 12.23
N HIS A 299 12.51 5.24 11.41
CA HIS A 299 11.20 4.79 11.89
C HIS A 299 11.26 3.41 12.56
N CYS A 300 11.94 2.44 11.94
CA CYS A 300 12.08 1.09 12.47
C CYS A 300 12.97 1.08 13.75
N GLU A 301 14.06 1.83 13.77
CA GLU A 301 14.89 1.99 14.96
C GLU A 301 14.11 2.54 16.15
N ASN A 302 13.37 3.63 15.94
CA ASN A 302 12.56 4.25 16.97
C ASN A 302 11.45 3.31 17.47
N ALA A 303 10.73 2.65 16.53
CA ALA A 303 9.66 1.73 16.88
C ALA A 303 10.17 0.53 17.71
N LEU A 304 11.33 -0.02 17.37
CA LEU A 304 11.92 -1.12 18.14
C LEU A 304 12.32 -0.68 19.56
N LYS A 305 12.90 0.51 19.72
CA LYS A 305 13.24 1.05 21.04
C LYS A 305 11.99 1.30 21.88
N VAL A 306 10.96 1.93 21.29
CA VAL A 306 9.66 2.17 21.92
C VAL A 306 8.97 0.85 22.29
N ALA A 307 8.95 -0.13 21.38
CA ALA A 307 8.31 -1.42 21.65
C ALA A 307 8.98 -2.16 22.82
N LYS A 308 10.31 -2.16 22.91
CA LYS A 308 11.08 -2.74 24.03
C LYS A 308 10.78 -2.02 25.35
N PHE A 309 10.71 -0.68 25.34
CA PHE A 309 10.31 0.09 26.52
C PHE A 309 8.91 -0.28 26.98
N LEU A 310 7.94 -0.28 26.07
CA LEU A 310 6.55 -0.64 26.38
C LEU A 310 6.42 -2.06 26.91
N GLN A 311 7.15 -3.02 26.32
CA GLN A 311 7.13 -4.42 26.75
C GLN A 311 7.61 -4.61 28.20
N SER A 312 8.52 -3.75 28.67
CA SER A 312 9.05 -3.79 30.04
C SER A 312 8.24 -2.97 31.05
N HIS A 313 7.28 -2.14 30.58
CA HIS A 313 6.57 -1.20 31.47
C HIS A 313 5.41 -1.89 32.23
N PRO A 314 5.31 -1.72 33.58
CA PRO A 314 4.33 -2.43 34.39
C PRO A 314 2.87 -2.10 34.09
N SER A 315 2.56 -0.91 33.55
CA SER A 315 1.20 -0.48 33.19
C SER A 315 0.77 -0.93 31.78
N VAL A 316 1.68 -1.58 31.00
CA VAL A 316 1.39 -2.15 29.69
C VAL A 316 1.02 -3.62 29.84
N THR A 317 -0.03 -4.06 29.16
CA THR A 317 -0.55 -5.42 29.25
C THR A 317 -0.06 -6.32 28.11
N TRP A 318 0.13 -5.75 26.93
CA TRP A 318 0.63 -6.43 25.75
C TRP A 318 1.23 -5.41 24.77
N VAL A 319 2.17 -5.88 23.95
CA VAL A 319 2.78 -5.12 22.85
C VAL A 319 2.80 -6.02 21.62
N LYS A 320 2.42 -5.47 20.48
CA LYS A 320 2.59 -6.08 19.15
C LYS A 320 3.55 -5.26 18.33
N TYR A 321 4.63 -5.88 17.90
CA TYR A 321 5.60 -5.33 16.98
C TYR A 321 6.43 -6.48 16.39
N PRO A 322 6.41 -6.71 15.07
CA PRO A 322 6.95 -7.95 14.48
C PRO A 322 8.45 -8.19 14.73
N ASP A 323 9.24 -7.11 14.95
CA ASP A 323 10.68 -7.26 15.26
C ASP A 323 10.97 -7.59 16.74
N LEU A 324 9.96 -7.68 17.61
CA LEU A 324 10.15 -8.15 18.98
C LEU A 324 10.31 -9.67 19.01
N GLU A 325 11.31 -10.16 19.77
CA GLU A 325 11.39 -11.57 20.09
C GLU A 325 10.14 -12.03 20.85
N GLY A 326 9.52 -13.11 20.38
CA GLY A 326 8.29 -13.65 20.96
C GLY A 326 6.99 -13.06 20.38
N ASP A 327 7.05 -12.11 19.46
CA ASP A 327 5.88 -11.74 18.64
C ASP A 327 5.48 -12.92 17.74
N GLU A 328 4.17 -13.13 17.58
CA GLU A 328 3.59 -14.23 16.78
C GLU A 328 4.13 -14.25 15.34
N PHE A 329 4.42 -13.08 14.76
CA PHE A 329 4.87 -12.93 13.37
C PHE A 329 6.38 -12.68 13.25
N HIS A 330 7.14 -12.86 14.33
CA HIS A 330 8.59 -12.55 14.35
C HIS A 330 9.38 -13.33 13.28
N GLU A 331 9.11 -14.62 13.12
CA GLU A 331 9.81 -15.44 12.13
C GLU A 331 9.47 -15.04 10.68
N LEU A 332 8.22 -14.64 10.41
CA LEU A 332 7.84 -14.09 9.11
C LEU A 332 8.48 -12.71 8.87
N ALA A 333 8.56 -11.87 9.92
CA ALA A 333 9.25 -10.60 9.83
C ALA A 333 10.74 -10.78 9.50
N LYS A 334 11.44 -11.69 10.17
CA LYS A 334 12.84 -12.01 9.83
C LYS A 334 13.03 -12.49 8.39
N LYS A 335 12.05 -13.21 7.87
CA LYS A 335 12.08 -13.72 6.49
C LYS A 335 11.83 -12.62 5.46
N TYR A 336 10.76 -11.85 5.61
CA TYR A 336 10.30 -10.91 4.59
C TYR A 336 10.76 -9.47 4.77
N LEU A 337 11.18 -9.09 5.99
CA LEU A 337 11.46 -7.70 6.40
C LEU A 337 12.87 -7.56 7.00
N PRO A 338 13.93 -7.94 6.28
CA PRO A 338 15.29 -8.00 6.84
C PRO A 338 15.85 -6.63 7.25
N ASN A 339 15.26 -5.52 6.79
CA ASN A 339 15.67 -4.15 7.10
C ASN A 339 14.82 -3.51 8.23
N GLY A 340 13.98 -4.31 8.92
CA GLY A 340 13.00 -3.85 9.90
C GLY A 340 11.57 -3.86 9.35
N SER A 341 10.57 -3.86 10.23
CA SER A 341 9.18 -3.98 9.80
C SER A 341 8.55 -2.64 9.42
N CYS A 342 8.30 -1.78 10.39
CA CYS A 342 7.70 -0.45 10.17
C CYS A 342 7.89 0.45 11.39
N GLY A 343 7.37 1.68 11.34
CA GLY A 343 7.40 2.61 12.47
C GLY A 343 6.19 2.52 13.41
N VAL A 344 5.30 1.54 13.24
CA VAL A 344 4.06 1.45 14.04
C VAL A 344 4.19 0.38 15.10
N VAL A 345 3.79 0.72 16.35
CA VAL A 345 3.69 -0.19 17.49
C VAL A 345 2.24 -0.18 17.97
N SER A 346 1.66 -1.35 18.22
CA SER A 346 0.35 -1.49 18.84
C SER A 346 0.51 -2.06 20.25
N PHE A 347 -0.17 -1.48 21.24
CA PHE A 347 -0.07 -1.94 22.63
C PHE A 347 -1.36 -1.67 23.41
N GLY A 348 -1.52 -2.39 24.51
CA GLY A 348 -2.63 -2.20 25.44
C GLY A 348 -2.14 -1.78 26.84
N VAL A 349 -2.99 -1.07 27.55
CA VAL A 349 -2.69 -0.56 28.91
C VAL A 349 -3.62 -1.18 29.96
N LYS A 350 -3.14 -1.32 31.18
CA LYS A 350 -3.96 -1.74 32.32
C LYS A 350 -5.11 -0.76 32.57
N GLY A 351 -6.30 -1.28 32.86
CA GLY A 351 -7.50 -0.46 33.07
C GLY A 351 -8.37 -0.26 31.84
N GLY A 352 -8.00 -0.89 30.71
CA GLY A 352 -8.85 -0.97 29.51
C GLY A 352 -9.10 0.39 28.84
N ARG A 353 -10.29 0.56 28.23
CA ARG A 353 -10.70 1.76 27.49
C ARG A 353 -10.46 3.05 28.27
N SER A 354 -10.89 3.11 29.54
CA SER A 354 -10.80 4.33 30.36
C SER A 354 -9.36 4.76 30.62
N ALA A 355 -8.46 3.80 30.88
CA ALA A 355 -7.05 4.07 31.07
C ALA A 355 -6.39 4.52 29.74
N ALA A 356 -6.75 3.90 28.62
CA ALA A 356 -6.26 4.32 27.30
C ALA A 356 -6.70 5.75 26.97
N GLU A 357 -7.94 6.12 27.26
CA GLU A 357 -8.43 7.51 27.08
C GLU A 357 -7.66 8.51 27.97
N LYS A 358 -7.34 8.12 29.21
CA LYS A 358 -6.55 8.94 30.12
C LYS A 358 -5.10 9.08 29.64
N PHE A 359 -4.49 7.99 29.20
CA PHE A 359 -3.18 7.98 28.57
C PHE A 359 -3.13 8.96 27.38
N MET A 360 -4.08 8.84 26.43
CA MET A 360 -4.14 9.70 25.24
C MET A 360 -4.19 11.20 25.59
N LYS A 361 -4.88 11.58 26.67
CA LYS A 361 -4.98 12.98 27.11
C LYS A 361 -3.68 13.55 27.68
N ASN A 362 -2.75 12.70 28.09
CA ASN A 362 -1.48 13.08 28.69
C ASN A 362 -0.27 12.97 27.74
N MET A 363 -0.50 12.54 26.52
CA MET A 363 0.49 12.61 25.45
C MET A 363 0.77 14.07 25.07
N THR A 364 2.03 14.43 24.90
CA THR A 364 2.45 15.79 24.55
C THR A 364 3.18 15.90 23.21
N LEU A 365 3.96 14.89 22.83
CA LEU A 365 4.64 14.81 21.53
C LEU A 365 3.80 14.05 20.50
N GLY A 366 3.24 12.91 20.88
CA GLY A 366 2.44 12.10 20.00
C GLY A 366 1.10 12.76 19.67
N ALA A 367 0.94 13.32 18.46
CA ALA A 367 -0.30 13.94 18.04
C ALA A 367 -1.46 12.92 17.96
N ILE A 368 -2.63 13.29 18.47
CA ILE A 368 -3.84 12.45 18.36
C ILE A 368 -4.46 12.68 16.99
N GLU A 369 -4.27 11.70 16.09
CA GLU A 369 -4.80 11.79 14.73
C GLU A 369 -5.02 10.41 14.09
N THR A 370 -5.81 10.38 13.02
CA THR A 370 -6.05 9.15 12.26
C THR A 370 -4.91 8.79 11.33
N HIS A 371 -4.00 9.74 11.06
CA HIS A 371 -2.83 9.53 10.22
C HIS A 371 -1.85 8.54 10.85
N VAL A 372 -0.90 8.08 10.08
CA VAL A 372 0.15 7.11 10.44
C VAL A 372 1.28 7.21 9.45
N ALA A 373 2.50 6.84 9.88
CA ALA A 373 3.64 6.82 8.97
C ALA A 373 4.09 8.22 8.46
N ASP A 374 4.05 9.18 9.37
CA ASP A 374 4.55 10.56 9.18
C ASP A 374 5.92 10.70 9.85
N ALA A 375 6.70 11.68 9.41
CA ALA A 375 7.95 12.06 10.07
C ALA A 375 7.75 12.49 11.53
N ARG A 376 6.56 12.95 11.87
CA ARG A 376 6.13 13.29 13.24
C ARG A 376 5.37 12.13 13.86
N THR A 377 5.61 11.91 15.15
CA THR A 377 4.93 10.87 15.91
C THR A 377 3.44 11.18 16.06
N CYS A 378 2.61 10.17 15.84
CA CYS A 378 1.17 10.27 16.05
C CYS A 378 0.60 9.02 16.73
N CYS A 379 -0.56 9.17 17.34
CA CYS A 379 -1.17 8.17 18.18
C CYS A 379 -2.68 8.11 17.95
N LEU A 380 -3.24 6.91 18.00
CA LEU A 380 -4.68 6.67 17.86
C LEU A 380 -5.14 5.63 18.87
N HIS A 381 -6.24 5.92 19.55
CA HIS A 381 -7.02 4.95 20.32
C HIS A 381 -8.31 4.63 19.54
N PRO A 382 -8.40 3.50 18.81
CA PRO A 382 -9.53 3.20 17.95
C PRO A 382 -10.87 3.20 18.65
N ALA A 383 -10.93 2.66 19.89
CA ALA A 383 -12.15 2.53 20.66
C ALA A 383 -12.81 3.89 21.02
N SER A 384 -12.03 4.96 21.19
CA SER A 384 -12.56 6.30 21.44
C SER A 384 -12.65 7.18 20.19
N ALA A 385 -12.13 6.73 19.05
CA ALA A 385 -12.07 7.50 17.81
C ALA A 385 -12.80 6.79 16.66
N THR A 386 -12.09 6.01 15.87
CA THR A 386 -12.60 5.40 14.63
C THR A 386 -13.69 4.36 14.84
N HIS A 387 -13.74 3.71 16.00
CA HIS A 387 -14.70 2.67 16.36
C HIS A 387 -15.57 3.07 17.58
N ARG A 388 -15.68 4.36 17.87
CA ARG A 388 -16.37 4.86 19.08
C ARG A 388 -17.84 4.46 19.19
N GLN A 389 -18.45 4.02 18.08
CA GLN A 389 -19.84 3.57 18.05
C GLN A 389 -20.02 2.15 18.59
N MET A 390 -18.91 1.40 18.70
CA MET A 390 -18.90 0.02 19.19
C MET A 390 -18.71 -0.02 20.70
N ASN A 391 -19.45 -0.90 21.37
CA ASN A 391 -19.16 -1.29 22.74
C ASN A 391 -17.95 -2.26 22.78
N ASP A 392 -17.46 -2.60 23.98
CA ASP A 392 -16.25 -3.40 24.13
C ASP A 392 -16.36 -4.82 23.61
N ASP A 393 -17.56 -5.42 23.64
CA ASP A 393 -17.77 -6.77 23.09
C ASP A 393 -17.80 -6.75 21.55
N GLU A 394 -18.42 -5.73 20.97
CA GLU A 394 -18.40 -5.49 19.52
C GLU A 394 -16.98 -5.22 19.00
N LEU A 395 -16.18 -4.47 19.74
CA LEU A 395 -14.76 -4.23 19.43
C LEU A 395 -13.97 -5.52 19.42
N ARG A 396 -14.10 -6.35 20.46
CA ARG A 396 -13.41 -7.66 20.54
C ARG A 396 -13.85 -8.58 19.42
N ALA A 397 -15.12 -8.59 19.08
CA ALA A 397 -15.65 -9.35 17.94
C ALA A 397 -15.07 -8.86 16.59
N ALA A 398 -14.74 -7.57 16.48
CA ALA A 398 -14.08 -6.98 15.33
C ALA A 398 -12.53 -7.12 15.36
N GLY A 399 -11.96 -7.83 16.36
CA GLY A 399 -10.52 -8.02 16.50
C GLY A 399 -9.77 -6.78 17.04
N VAL A 400 -10.48 -5.81 17.59
CA VAL A 400 -9.91 -4.59 18.16
C VAL A 400 -10.05 -4.64 19.69
N SER A 401 -8.93 -4.69 20.42
CA SER A 401 -8.97 -4.61 21.87
C SER A 401 -9.44 -3.22 22.33
N PRO A 402 -10.34 -3.13 23.34
CA PRO A 402 -10.80 -1.84 23.86
C PRO A 402 -9.69 -0.93 24.42
N ASP A 403 -8.56 -1.50 24.81
CA ASP A 403 -7.37 -0.81 25.32
C ASP A 403 -6.29 -0.58 24.25
N LEU A 404 -6.56 -0.95 22.98
CA LEU A 404 -5.59 -0.83 21.91
C LEU A 404 -5.20 0.62 21.66
N ILE A 405 -3.93 0.90 21.75
CA ILE A 405 -3.31 2.15 21.31
C ILE A 405 -2.39 1.84 20.13
N ARG A 406 -2.60 2.51 19.01
CA ARG A 406 -1.71 2.47 17.85
C ARG A 406 -0.79 3.68 17.91
N TYR A 407 0.50 3.46 18.09
CA TYR A 407 1.52 4.48 18.16
C TYR A 407 2.41 4.42 16.91
N SER A 408 2.41 5.49 16.12
CA SER A 408 3.23 5.61 14.91
C SER A 408 4.43 6.48 15.24
N CYS A 409 5.58 5.84 15.47
CA CYS A 409 6.83 6.51 15.74
C CYS A 409 7.29 7.32 14.52
N GLY A 410 7.52 8.60 14.71
CA GLY A 410 8.18 9.46 13.75
C GLY A 410 9.70 9.29 13.75
N ILE A 411 10.40 10.31 13.27
CA ILE A 411 11.86 10.32 13.16
C ILE A 411 12.53 11.20 14.23
N GLU A 412 11.82 11.58 15.26
CA GLU A 412 12.31 12.33 16.42
C GLU A 412 13.37 11.51 17.18
N SER A 413 13.93 12.06 18.29
CA SER A 413 14.74 11.29 19.22
C SER A 413 13.88 10.19 19.88
N ALA A 414 14.36 8.97 19.86
CA ALA A 414 13.66 7.86 20.52
C ALA A 414 13.57 8.08 22.04
N GLU A 415 14.56 8.75 22.64
CA GLU A 415 14.60 9.09 24.05
C GLU A 415 13.46 10.04 24.41
N ASP A 416 13.22 11.10 23.63
CA ASP A 416 12.12 12.04 23.83
C ASP A 416 10.75 11.34 23.70
N LEU A 417 10.61 10.42 22.71
CA LEU A 417 9.40 9.63 22.54
C LEU A 417 9.12 8.71 23.75
N ILE A 418 10.17 8.10 24.29
CA ILE A 418 10.08 7.23 25.48
C ILE A 418 9.73 8.06 26.73
N GLU A 419 10.31 9.23 26.89
CA GLU A 419 9.98 10.14 28.00
C GLU A 419 8.52 10.60 27.96
N ASP A 420 7.99 10.96 26.80
CA ASP A 420 6.58 11.33 26.60
C ASP A 420 5.64 10.15 26.94
N LEU A 421 5.97 8.95 26.44
CA LEU A 421 5.23 7.73 26.74
C LEU A 421 5.26 7.39 28.24
N ALA A 422 6.43 7.50 28.89
CA ALA A 422 6.57 7.25 30.33
C ALA A 422 5.72 8.21 31.17
N ALA A 423 5.73 9.51 30.83
CA ALA A 423 4.91 10.50 31.48
C ALA A 423 3.40 10.23 31.32
N ALA A 424 2.97 9.85 30.11
CA ALA A 424 1.58 9.50 29.84
C ALA A 424 1.17 8.22 30.58
N LEU A 425 2.03 7.18 30.63
CA LEU A 425 1.78 5.94 31.38
C LEU A 425 1.69 6.18 32.89
N ALA A 426 2.56 7.02 33.47
CA ALA A 426 2.49 7.38 34.90
C ALA A 426 1.16 8.05 35.28
N SER A 427 0.45 8.61 34.34
CA SER A 427 -0.85 9.23 34.60
C SER A 427 -1.98 8.22 34.83
N ILE A 428 -1.82 6.96 34.45
CA ILE A 428 -2.84 5.91 34.53
C ILE A 428 -2.61 4.95 35.72
N ASP A 429 -1.47 5.05 36.40
CA ASP A 429 -1.09 4.27 37.59
C ASP A 429 -1.90 4.63 38.84
#